data_cdbf6e22373014c85fdd4221da5af83a
#
_entry.id   cdbf6e22373014c85fdd4221da5af83a
#
_cell.length_a   1.000
_cell.length_b   1.000
_cell.length_c   1.000
_cell.angle_alpha   90.00
_cell.angle_beta   90.00
_cell.angle_gamma   90.00
#
_symmetry.space_group_name_H-M   'P 1'
#
loop_
_entity.id
_entity.type
_entity.pdbx_description
1 polymer ?
#
loop_
_entity_poly.entity_id
_entity_poly.type
_entity_poly.pdbx_seq_one_letter_code
_entity_poly.pdbx_strand_id
1 'polypeptide(L)'
;MIDINNANEFIPHFGEEVVSDTLTNNNNRVFAISDSTFENYENYCKLFEEKGFVKREYRSHGSFHFTAFEGENTGIFAIFYGDIKEINITIENESKYFTYSDILGDKKVSSQITQVKLEDYGMSYVIRLSDGRFIVIDGGRNYEPHVDNLFKCLKESSQDEKPVIASWILTHPDSDHYHCFIAFCEKYEGEFILQKAMFNFPEPDAYHLYHDLAKVGYWGCDTERLPHMYEVLKKTGAEVYTPHTGQIYEIGNASFEFLNCIGDVVHHTYWKNKNELCLVTRMEIEGQTVLWMADSSCKYSRLYEKYGSYLKADILQITHHGFGSLGDNEEIACYNAINPSVCFLPAADYKCYHRMSAYRKSTNHIITKMDVDEILTGGDGETITLPYKAPSTAKEEYKQKYARGVMDNGAHCWYFTGLNTADKDDFTFSFLNAINQPANVEINIYFKDSKDIERIKATVPYSLNEFSIIDKEKVDGDWLFHNPNSLSKIEIPENTEFAVRFISDIPLVIFHKDHKDTYHTSYVK
;
A
#
# COMPACT_ATOMS: atom_id res chain seq x y z
N MET A 1 19.94 -20.16 -22.24
CA MET A 1 18.85 -19.15 -22.15
C MET A 1 17.62 -19.77 -22.78
N ILE A 2 16.50 -19.82 -22.05
CA ILE A 2 15.23 -20.29 -22.59
C ILE A 2 14.67 -19.20 -23.50
N ASP A 3 14.13 -19.60 -24.67
CA ASP A 3 13.32 -18.66 -25.46
C ASP A 3 12.01 -18.39 -24.70
N ILE A 4 11.96 -17.24 -24.04
CA ILE A 4 10.84 -16.86 -23.18
C ILE A 4 9.52 -16.78 -23.97
N ASN A 5 9.58 -16.50 -25.28
CA ASN A 5 8.40 -16.42 -26.14
C ASN A 5 7.84 -17.82 -26.47
N ASN A 6 8.67 -18.85 -26.37
CA ASN A 6 8.32 -20.25 -26.62
C ASN A 6 8.41 -21.11 -25.34
N ALA A 7 8.36 -20.49 -24.16
CA ALA A 7 8.49 -21.18 -22.88
C ALA A 7 7.38 -22.24 -22.66
N ASN A 8 6.26 -22.18 -23.38
CA ASN A 8 5.22 -23.22 -23.37
C ASN A 8 5.73 -24.60 -23.82
N GLU A 9 6.72 -24.64 -24.74
CA GLU A 9 7.36 -25.88 -25.14
C GLU A 9 8.22 -26.50 -24.03
N PHE A 10 8.62 -25.64 -23.09
CA PHE A 10 9.44 -26.02 -21.94
C PHE A 10 8.62 -26.50 -20.75
N ILE A 11 7.40 -26.04 -20.59
CA ILE A 11 6.47 -26.40 -19.53
C ILE A 11 5.39 -27.33 -20.11
N PRO A 12 5.58 -28.65 -20.06
CA PRO A 12 4.56 -29.60 -20.51
C PRO A 12 3.37 -29.59 -19.55
N HIS A 13 2.19 -29.86 -20.09
CA HIS A 13 1.01 -30.07 -19.27
C HIS A 13 1.01 -31.51 -18.71
N PHE A 14 0.92 -31.65 -17.41
CA PHE A 14 0.74 -32.92 -16.72
C PHE A 14 -0.75 -33.30 -16.52
N GLY A 15 -1.62 -32.81 -17.42
CA GLY A 15 -3.06 -33.08 -17.37
C GLY A 15 -3.87 -31.95 -16.72
N GLU A 16 -3.20 -30.88 -16.23
CA GLU A 16 -3.80 -29.69 -15.64
C GLU A 16 -4.13 -28.64 -16.70
N GLU A 17 -5.09 -27.79 -16.39
CA GLU A 17 -5.37 -26.63 -17.21
C GLU A 17 -4.40 -25.49 -16.87
N VAL A 18 -3.68 -24.96 -17.87
CA VAL A 18 -2.95 -23.71 -17.73
C VAL A 18 -3.97 -22.56 -17.79
N VAL A 19 -4.20 -21.95 -16.65
CA VAL A 19 -5.14 -20.83 -16.53
C VAL A 19 -4.58 -19.56 -17.18
N SER A 20 -3.26 -19.38 -17.12
CA SER A 20 -2.60 -18.21 -17.69
C SER A 20 -1.14 -18.49 -18.00
N ASP A 21 -0.70 -17.87 -19.07
CA ASP A 21 0.66 -17.86 -19.56
C ASP A 21 0.95 -16.41 -19.97
N THR A 22 1.67 -15.68 -19.13
CA THR A 22 1.81 -14.23 -19.27
C THR A 22 3.26 -13.78 -19.17
N LEU A 23 3.67 -12.90 -20.10
CA LEU A 23 4.90 -12.14 -19.96
C LEU A 23 4.65 -10.99 -18.97
N THR A 24 5.41 -10.95 -17.89
CA THR A 24 5.34 -9.83 -16.93
C THR A 24 6.34 -8.73 -17.30
N ASN A 25 7.42 -9.10 -17.97
CA ASN A 25 8.37 -8.19 -18.63
C ASN A 25 9.09 -8.95 -19.77
N ASN A 26 10.02 -8.30 -20.44
CA ASN A 26 10.75 -8.91 -21.57
C ASN A 26 11.63 -10.10 -21.18
N ASN A 27 11.95 -10.25 -19.91
CA ASN A 27 12.89 -11.25 -19.40
C ASN A 27 12.23 -12.35 -18.58
N ASN A 28 10.94 -12.23 -18.22
CA ASN A 28 10.27 -13.26 -17.46
C ASN A 28 8.89 -13.64 -18.00
N ARG A 29 8.49 -14.86 -17.69
CA ARG A 29 7.20 -15.42 -18.02
C ARG A 29 6.66 -16.23 -16.84
N VAL A 30 5.38 -16.06 -16.58
CA VAL A 30 4.68 -16.72 -15.48
C VAL A 30 3.61 -17.65 -16.01
N PHE A 31 3.54 -18.85 -15.45
CA PHE A 31 2.53 -19.84 -15.69
C PHE A 31 1.75 -20.06 -14.40
N ALA A 32 0.43 -19.96 -14.46
CA ALA A 32 -0.48 -20.37 -13.40
C ALA A 32 -1.24 -21.63 -13.86
N ILE A 33 -1.19 -22.66 -13.06
CA ILE A 33 -1.74 -23.98 -13.37
C ILE A 33 -2.70 -24.35 -12.25
N SER A 34 -4.00 -24.38 -12.57
CA SER A 34 -5.06 -24.71 -11.62
C SER A 34 -5.26 -26.21 -11.45
N ASP A 35 -6.08 -26.58 -10.47
CA ASP A 35 -6.44 -27.96 -10.14
C ASP A 35 -5.25 -28.89 -9.93
N SER A 36 -4.12 -28.31 -9.53
CA SER A 36 -2.86 -29.00 -9.36
C SER A 36 -2.77 -29.72 -8.02
N THR A 37 -1.96 -30.77 -8.00
CA THR A 37 -1.62 -31.52 -6.79
C THR A 37 -0.16 -31.31 -6.41
N PHE A 38 0.22 -31.72 -5.20
CA PHE A 38 1.63 -31.72 -4.81
C PHE A 38 2.49 -32.64 -5.68
N GLU A 39 1.93 -33.78 -6.17
CA GLU A 39 2.61 -34.65 -7.11
C GLU A 39 2.90 -33.96 -8.46
N ASN A 40 1.96 -33.16 -8.97
CA ASN A 40 2.21 -32.32 -10.17
C ASN A 40 3.38 -31.38 -9.96
N TYR A 41 3.42 -30.71 -8.81
CA TYR A 41 4.52 -29.83 -8.43
C TYR A 41 5.87 -30.57 -8.37
N GLU A 42 5.91 -31.73 -7.74
CA GLU A 42 7.13 -32.55 -7.69
C GLU A 42 7.58 -33.00 -9.09
N ASN A 43 6.63 -33.32 -9.98
CA ASN A 43 6.92 -33.65 -11.36
C ASN A 43 7.55 -32.50 -12.14
N TYR A 44 7.08 -31.25 -11.93
CA TYR A 44 7.72 -30.06 -12.49
C TYR A 44 9.13 -29.86 -11.92
N CYS A 45 9.30 -29.96 -10.62
CA CYS A 45 10.62 -29.84 -9.99
C CYS A 45 11.61 -30.86 -10.57
N LYS A 46 11.19 -32.13 -10.71
CA LYS A 46 12.00 -33.19 -11.31
C LYS A 46 12.33 -32.90 -12.78
N LEU A 47 11.36 -32.42 -13.55
CA LEU A 47 11.57 -32.02 -14.94
C LEU A 47 12.67 -30.96 -15.06
N PHE A 48 12.69 -29.96 -14.19
CA PHE A 48 13.70 -28.92 -14.23
C PHE A 48 15.09 -29.48 -13.92
N GLU A 49 15.21 -30.38 -12.94
CA GLU A 49 16.46 -31.06 -12.64
C GLU A 49 16.93 -31.93 -13.85
N GLU A 50 16.02 -32.68 -14.49
CA GLU A 50 16.32 -33.46 -15.70
C GLU A 50 16.76 -32.60 -16.89
N LYS A 51 16.28 -31.34 -16.95
CA LYS A 51 16.72 -30.35 -17.95
C LYS A 51 18.03 -29.64 -17.58
N GLY A 52 18.67 -30.03 -16.47
CA GLY A 52 19.97 -29.53 -16.04
C GLY A 52 19.94 -28.29 -15.16
N PHE A 53 18.78 -27.89 -14.66
CA PHE A 53 18.70 -26.82 -13.65
C PHE A 53 19.12 -27.35 -12.29
N VAL A 54 19.86 -26.54 -11.56
CA VAL A 54 20.34 -26.86 -10.21
C VAL A 54 19.37 -26.30 -9.18
N LYS A 55 18.80 -27.16 -8.36
CA LYS A 55 17.99 -26.77 -7.22
C LYS A 55 18.84 -25.99 -6.22
N ARG A 56 18.46 -24.74 -5.96
CA ARG A 56 19.17 -23.83 -5.04
C ARG A 56 18.50 -23.71 -3.69
N GLU A 57 17.18 -23.74 -3.68
CA GLU A 57 16.40 -23.56 -2.47
C GLU A 57 15.12 -24.39 -2.52
N TYR A 58 14.72 -24.90 -1.36
CA TYR A 58 13.40 -25.47 -1.13
C TYR A 58 12.90 -25.03 0.23
N ARG A 59 11.66 -24.60 0.29
CA ARG A 59 10.98 -24.29 1.55
C ARG A 59 9.53 -24.75 1.50
N SER A 60 8.97 -25.00 2.69
CA SER A 60 7.57 -25.30 2.84
C SER A 60 7.05 -24.85 4.20
N HIS A 61 5.84 -24.40 4.22
CA HIS A 61 5.07 -24.16 5.44
C HIS A 61 3.60 -24.48 5.17
N GLY A 62 3.00 -25.34 6.00
CA GLY A 62 1.66 -25.84 5.74
C GLY A 62 1.58 -26.50 4.36
N SER A 63 0.64 -26.04 3.54
CA SER A 63 0.42 -26.51 2.16
C SER A 63 1.18 -25.70 1.11
N PHE A 64 1.96 -24.71 1.51
CA PHE A 64 2.81 -23.91 0.61
C PHE A 64 4.16 -24.60 0.41
N HIS A 65 4.60 -24.70 -0.84
CA HIS A 65 5.91 -25.21 -1.22
C HIS A 65 6.54 -24.28 -2.27
N PHE A 66 7.81 -23.99 -2.08
CA PHE A 66 8.61 -23.16 -2.98
C PHE A 66 9.91 -23.87 -3.32
N THR A 67 10.30 -23.83 -4.58
CA THR A 67 11.62 -24.27 -5.05
C THR A 67 12.18 -23.28 -6.06
N ALA A 68 13.43 -22.89 -5.85
CA ALA A 68 14.19 -22.10 -6.81
C ALA A 68 15.23 -22.98 -7.53
N PHE A 69 15.34 -22.80 -8.83
CA PHE A 69 16.30 -23.50 -9.69
C PHE A 69 17.14 -22.50 -10.47
N GLU A 70 18.42 -22.79 -10.59
CA GLU A 70 19.38 -22.02 -11.38
C GLU A 70 19.83 -22.80 -12.60
N GLY A 71 19.75 -22.17 -13.77
CA GLY A 71 20.35 -22.60 -15.01
C GLY A 71 21.41 -21.62 -15.49
N GLU A 72 21.96 -21.85 -16.68
CA GLU A 72 22.86 -20.90 -17.33
C GLU A 72 22.09 -19.65 -17.74
N ASN A 73 22.23 -18.56 -16.98
CA ASN A 73 21.53 -17.27 -17.18
C ASN A 73 19.98 -17.36 -17.09
N THR A 74 19.42 -18.33 -16.37
CA THR A 74 17.97 -18.46 -16.22
C THR A 74 17.65 -18.94 -14.82
N GLY A 75 16.71 -18.30 -14.14
CA GLY A 75 16.09 -18.73 -12.89
C GLY A 75 14.70 -19.31 -13.13
N ILE A 76 14.34 -20.32 -12.36
CA ILE A 76 12.98 -20.83 -12.30
C ILE A 76 12.53 -20.82 -10.84
N PHE A 77 11.38 -20.21 -10.59
CA PHE A 77 10.75 -20.13 -9.28
C PHE A 77 9.42 -20.87 -9.37
N ALA A 78 9.36 -22.04 -8.75
CA ALA A 78 8.19 -22.89 -8.72
C ALA A 78 7.53 -22.85 -7.34
N ILE A 79 6.23 -22.57 -7.31
CA ILE A 79 5.43 -22.48 -6.11
C ILE A 79 4.23 -23.42 -6.23
N PHE A 80 3.89 -24.11 -5.15
CA PHE A 80 2.63 -24.81 -5.01
C PHE A 80 1.86 -24.26 -3.81
N TYR A 81 0.67 -23.77 -4.08
CA TYR A 81 -0.31 -23.35 -3.08
C TYR A 81 -1.35 -24.45 -2.89
N GLY A 82 -1.13 -25.35 -1.94
CA GLY A 82 -1.96 -26.54 -1.78
C GLY A 82 -3.40 -26.25 -1.41
N ASP A 83 -3.66 -25.22 -0.62
CA ASP A 83 -5.02 -24.86 -0.19
C ASP A 83 -5.90 -24.36 -1.34
N ILE A 84 -5.29 -23.76 -2.35
CA ILE A 84 -5.98 -23.30 -3.58
C ILE A 84 -5.71 -24.18 -4.79
N LYS A 85 -4.92 -25.25 -4.63
CA LYS A 85 -4.56 -26.23 -5.69
C LYS A 85 -3.98 -25.56 -6.93
N GLU A 86 -3.06 -24.64 -6.74
CA GLU A 86 -2.46 -23.87 -7.83
C GLU A 86 -0.94 -24.01 -7.81
N ILE A 87 -0.34 -24.17 -8.98
CA ILE A 87 1.10 -24.09 -9.19
C ILE A 87 1.39 -22.81 -9.97
N ASN A 88 2.32 -22.01 -9.45
CA ASN A 88 2.89 -20.87 -10.17
C ASN A 88 4.35 -21.16 -10.52
N ILE A 89 4.70 -20.99 -11.80
CA ILE A 89 6.06 -21.15 -12.28
C ILE A 89 6.47 -19.85 -12.97
N THR A 90 7.47 -19.19 -12.42
CA THR A 90 8.11 -18.03 -13.05
C THR A 90 9.44 -18.48 -13.67
N ILE A 91 9.62 -18.19 -14.95
CA ILE A 91 10.89 -18.36 -15.66
C ILE A 91 11.46 -16.96 -15.92
N GLU A 92 12.64 -16.68 -15.41
CA GLU A 92 13.31 -15.39 -15.56
C GLU A 92 14.69 -15.58 -16.19
N ASN A 93 14.89 -14.99 -17.37
CA ASN A 93 16.22 -14.92 -17.99
C ASN A 93 17.06 -13.83 -17.30
N GLU A 94 18.39 -14.04 -17.27
CA GLU A 94 19.34 -13.15 -16.61
C GLU A 94 19.15 -13.01 -15.09
N SER A 95 18.40 -13.95 -14.47
CA SER A 95 18.26 -14.02 -13.02
C SER A 95 19.62 -14.25 -12.37
N LYS A 96 19.98 -13.39 -11.43
CA LYS A 96 21.31 -13.41 -10.79
C LYS A 96 21.26 -13.95 -9.36
N TYR A 97 20.11 -13.85 -8.73
CA TYR A 97 20.03 -14.02 -7.27
C TYR A 97 18.84 -14.89 -6.89
N PHE A 98 19.14 -16.08 -6.39
CA PHE A 98 18.16 -17.04 -5.89
C PHE A 98 17.95 -16.91 -4.39
N THR A 99 19.02 -16.62 -3.68
CA THR A 99 19.04 -16.25 -2.28
C THR A 99 19.99 -15.08 -2.08
N TYR A 100 19.70 -14.24 -1.13
CA TYR A 100 20.58 -13.15 -0.75
C TYR A 100 20.81 -13.17 0.74
N SER A 101 22.09 -13.14 1.12
CA SER A 101 22.49 -12.96 2.50
C SER A 101 23.55 -11.87 2.57
N ASP A 102 23.23 -10.80 3.26
CA ASP A 102 24.14 -9.72 3.55
C ASP A 102 24.84 -9.99 4.88
N ILE A 103 26.14 -9.68 4.91
CA ILE A 103 26.90 -9.83 6.14
C ILE A 103 26.52 -8.69 7.10
N LEU A 104 25.99 -9.07 8.26
CA LEU A 104 25.77 -8.14 9.36
C LEU A 104 27.10 -7.59 9.86
N GLY A 105 27.22 -6.28 9.90
CA GLY A 105 28.34 -5.62 10.59
C GLY A 105 28.24 -5.74 12.12
N ASP A 106 29.23 -5.21 12.82
CA ASP A 106 29.20 -5.16 14.29
C ASP A 106 27.96 -4.40 14.79
N LYS A 107 27.32 -4.94 15.83
CA LYS A 107 26.16 -4.28 16.44
C LYS A 107 26.59 -2.95 17.08
N LYS A 108 26.07 -1.84 16.57
CA LYS A 108 26.39 -0.47 17.02
C LYS A 108 25.22 0.19 17.75
N VAL A 109 24.00 -0.12 17.31
CA VAL A 109 22.77 0.56 17.73
C VAL A 109 21.62 -0.43 17.92
N SER A 110 20.53 0.04 18.52
CA SER A 110 19.27 -0.71 18.56
C SER A 110 18.58 -0.63 17.21
N SER A 111 17.98 -1.72 16.78
CA SER A 111 17.11 -1.72 15.59
C SER A 111 15.86 -0.90 15.83
N GLN A 112 15.43 -0.16 14.83
CA GLN A 112 14.24 0.71 14.89
C GLN A 112 13.44 0.63 13.60
N ILE A 113 12.15 0.90 13.71
CA ILE A 113 11.28 1.18 12.56
C ILE A 113 10.75 2.59 12.74
N THR A 114 10.96 3.44 11.74
CA THR A 114 10.39 4.78 11.68
C THR A 114 9.40 4.85 10.54
N GLN A 115 8.14 5.16 10.85
CA GLN A 115 7.18 5.63 9.86
C GLN A 115 7.49 7.10 9.61
N VAL A 116 7.93 7.42 8.40
CA VAL A 116 8.37 8.78 8.05
C VAL A 116 7.16 9.71 8.04
N LYS A 117 7.32 10.92 8.56
CA LYS A 117 6.28 11.95 8.53
C LYS A 117 5.85 12.26 7.10
N LEU A 118 4.61 11.94 6.79
CA LEU A 118 3.92 12.32 5.56
C LEU A 118 2.63 13.04 5.95
N GLU A 119 2.47 14.28 5.51
CA GLU A 119 1.42 15.19 6.02
C GLU A 119 0.00 14.71 5.75
N ASP A 120 -0.19 13.84 4.75
CA ASP A 120 -1.49 13.35 4.32
C ASP A 120 -1.55 11.81 4.34
N TYR A 121 -1.17 11.18 3.25
CA TYR A 121 -1.02 9.73 3.11
C TYR A 121 0.09 9.41 2.12
N GLY A 122 0.56 8.20 2.15
CA GLY A 122 1.66 7.68 1.37
C GLY A 122 2.43 6.67 2.22
N MET A 123 3.28 5.90 1.62
CA MET A 123 4.05 4.90 2.33
C MET A 123 5.54 5.27 2.34
N SER A 124 6.12 5.39 3.53
CA SER A 124 7.55 5.62 3.70
C SER A 124 8.00 5.11 5.07
N TYR A 125 8.85 4.11 5.08
CA TYR A 125 9.40 3.52 6.30
C TYR A 125 10.92 3.43 6.23
N VAL A 126 11.57 3.74 7.34
CA VAL A 126 13.00 3.58 7.54
C VAL A 126 13.22 2.56 8.65
N ILE A 127 13.87 1.45 8.31
CA ILE A 127 14.27 0.41 9.25
C ILE A 127 15.77 0.57 9.51
N ARG A 128 16.13 0.96 10.72
CA ARG A 128 17.54 1.00 11.13
C ARG A 128 17.96 -0.39 11.61
N LEU A 129 18.95 -0.95 10.96
CA LEU A 129 19.57 -2.22 11.33
C LEU A 129 20.49 -2.06 12.53
N SER A 130 20.80 -3.16 13.21
CA SER A 130 21.67 -3.14 14.40
C SER A 130 23.13 -2.75 14.10
N ASP A 131 23.57 -2.85 12.85
CA ASP A 131 24.89 -2.38 12.41
C ASP A 131 24.92 -0.89 12.00
N GLY A 132 23.78 -0.21 12.07
CA GLY A 132 23.62 1.21 11.77
C GLY A 132 23.23 1.54 10.33
N ARG A 133 23.20 0.57 9.42
CA ARG A 133 22.65 0.73 8.07
C ARG A 133 21.13 0.79 8.10
N PHE A 134 20.55 1.13 6.95
CA PHE A 134 19.11 1.31 6.81
C PHE A 134 18.52 0.42 5.72
N ILE A 135 17.27 0.01 5.92
CA ILE A 135 16.38 -0.44 4.87
C ILE A 135 15.28 0.62 4.73
N VAL A 136 14.99 1.04 3.51
CA VAL A 136 13.88 1.95 3.22
C VAL A 136 12.81 1.16 2.47
N ILE A 137 11.56 1.29 2.90
CA ILE A 137 10.40 0.74 2.18
C ILE A 137 9.58 1.91 1.66
N ASP A 138 9.48 2.00 0.32
CA ASP A 138 8.88 3.12 -0.40
C ASP A 138 9.49 4.49 -0.03
N GLY A 139 8.79 5.59 -0.21
CA GLY A 139 9.32 6.91 0.14
C GLY A 139 8.24 8.00 0.16
N GLY A 140 7.04 7.68 -0.33
CA GLY A 140 5.98 8.65 -0.51
C GLY A 140 6.02 9.34 -1.89
N ARG A 141 5.43 10.51 -1.96
CA ARG A 141 5.26 11.29 -3.19
C ARG A 141 6.50 12.13 -3.54
N ASN A 142 6.60 12.54 -4.81
CA ASN A 142 7.49 13.61 -5.21
C ASN A 142 6.92 14.95 -4.71
N TYR A 143 7.02 15.14 -3.41
CA TYR A 143 6.64 16.35 -2.70
C TYR A 143 7.79 16.72 -1.77
N GLU A 144 8.27 17.97 -1.86
CA GLU A 144 9.51 18.37 -1.20
C GLU A 144 9.57 18.03 0.29
N PRO A 145 8.52 18.27 1.10
CA PRO A 145 8.52 17.89 2.51
C PRO A 145 8.68 16.38 2.75
N HIS A 146 8.12 15.50 1.88
CA HIS A 146 8.29 14.05 2.01
C HIS A 146 9.76 13.66 1.80
N VAL A 147 10.37 14.21 0.74
CA VAL A 147 11.78 13.98 0.38
C VAL A 147 12.71 14.44 1.51
N ASP A 148 12.45 15.62 2.05
CA ASP A 148 13.28 16.19 3.12
C ASP A 148 13.08 15.47 4.46
N ASN A 149 11.87 15.07 4.79
CA ASN A 149 11.59 14.32 6.01
C ASN A 149 12.26 12.93 5.97
N LEU A 150 12.28 12.27 4.81
CA LEU A 150 12.98 11.00 4.64
C LEU A 150 14.49 11.18 4.81
N PHE A 151 15.09 12.18 4.15
CA PHE A 151 16.53 12.44 4.28
C PHE A 151 16.89 12.82 5.71
N LYS A 152 16.10 13.68 6.34
CA LYS A 152 16.29 14.06 7.74
C LYS A 152 16.24 12.85 8.66
N CYS A 153 15.26 11.96 8.49
CA CYS A 153 15.14 10.73 9.27
C CYS A 153 16.41 9.87 9.16
N LEU A 154 16.89 9.65 7.95
CA LEU A 154 18.12 8.88 7.70
C LEU A 154 19.34 9.56 8.32
N LYS A 155 19.50 10.87 8.13
CA LYS A 155 20.66 11.65 8.57
C LYS A 155 20.75 11.74 10.10
N GLU A 156 19.63 12.00 10.77
CA GLU A 156 19.57 12.11 12.24
C GLU A 156 19.77 10.74 12.92
N SER A 157 19.40 9.65 12.27
CA SER A 157 19.54 8.29 12.80
C SER A 157 20.86 7.62 12.40
N SER A 158 21.63 8.20 11.47
CA SER A 158 22.88 7.64 10.98
C SER A 158 24.00 7.77 12.02
N GLN A 159 24.85 6.73 12.09
CA GLN A 159 26.11 6.76 12.84
C GLN A 159 27.28 7.18 11.94
N ASP A 160 27.09 7.13 10.63
CA ASP A 160 28.10 7.44 9.62
C ASP A 160 27.89 8.85 9.06
N GLU A 161 28.93 9.44 8.45
CA GLU A 161 28.87 10.76 7.83
C GLU A 161 27.78 10.81 6.75
N LYS A 162 27.66 9.73 5.97
CA LYS A 162 26.61 9.53 4.96
C LYS A 162 25.77 8.33 5.38
N PRO A 163 24.43 8.45 5.40
CA PRO A 163 23.56 7.31 5.62
C PRO A 163 23.83 6.20 4.60
N VAL A 164 23.97 4.96 5.08
CA VAL A 164 24.13 3.79 4.22
C VAL A 164 22.81 3.04 4.16
N ILE A 165 22.17 3.07 2.99
CA ILE A 165 20.95 2.33 2.70
C ILE A 165 21.35 0.97 2.14
N ALA A 166 21.25 -0.07 2.98
CA ALA A 166 21.56 -1.44 2.61
C ALA A 166 20.61 -1.95 1.52
N SER A 167 19.35 -1.58 1.63
CA SER A 167 18.35 -1.89 0.61
C SER A 167 17.25 -0.83 0.58
N TRP A 168 16.81 -0.46 -0.62
CA TRP A 168 15.57 0.30 -0.83
C TRP A 168 14.55 -0.62 -1.53
N ILE A 169 13.49 -0.97 -0.82
CA ILE A 169 12.42 -1.82 -1.31
C ILE A 169 11.30 -0.91 -1.83
N LEU A 170 10.99 -1.00 -3.12
CA LEU A 170 9.87 -0.30 -3.74
C LEU A 170 8.77 -1.32 -3.99
N THR A 171 7.60 -1.10 -3.38
CA THR A 171 6.54 -2.11 -3.33
C THR A 171 5.77 -2.21 -4.64
N HIS A 172 5.39 -1.07 -5.22
CA HIS A 172 4.67 -1.01 -6.49
C HIS A 172 4.80 0.40 -7.12
N PRO A 173 4.52 0.54 -8.44
CA PRO A 173 4.75 1.79 -9.15
C PRO A 173 3.57 2.77 -9.01
N ASP A 174 3.18 3.11 -7.78
CA ASP A 174 2.23 4.21 -7.52
C ASP A 174 2.95 5.47 -7.00
N SER A 175 2.39 6.62 -7.31
CA SER A 175 3.02 7.93 -7.10
C SER A 175 3.32 8.24 -5.63
N ASP A 176 2.51 7.74 -4.70
CA ASP A 176 2.69 7.94 -3.26
C ASP A 176 3.52 6.84 -2.59
N HIS A 177 4.21 6.03 -3.40
CA HIS A 177 5.17 5.01 -2.99
C HIS A 177 6.56 5.26 -3.56
N TYR A 178 6.73 5.30 -4.90
CA TYR A 178 8.05 5.31 -5.51
C TYR A 178 8.53 6.68 -6.03
N HIS A 179 7.65 7.69 -6.16
CA HIS A 179 8.06 8.98 -6.72
C HIS A 179 9.07 9.72 -5.84
N CYS A 180 8.96 9.56 -4.51
CA CYS A 180 9.95 10.12 -3.61
C CYS A 180 11.35 9.54 -3.83
N PHE A 181 11.48 8.26 -4.19
CA PHE A 181 12.77 7.65 -4.52
C PHE A 181 13.51 8.43 -5.60
N ILE A 182 12.81 8.77 -6.69
CA ILE A 182 13.39 9.54 -7.80
C ILE A 182 13.89 10.90 -7.31
N ALA A 183 12.99 11.66 -6.67
CA ALA A 183 13.30 13.00 -6.19
C ALA A 183 14.37 13.02 -5.11
N PHE A 184 14.40 12.01 -4.25
CA PHE A 184 15.41 11.85 -3.22
C PHE A 184 16.80 11.60 -3.82
N CYS A 185 16.90 10.67 -4.74
CA CYS A 185 18.16 10.36 -5.41
C CYS A 185 18.72 11.55 -6.19
N GLU A 186 17.85 12.35 -6.80
CA GLU A 186 18.25 13.58 -7.52
C GLU A 186 18.66 14.69 -6.56
N LYS A 187 17.85 14.96 -5.53
CA LYS A 187 18.09 16.08 -4.60
C LYS A 187 19.31 15.87 -3.72
N TYR A 188 19.54 14.63 -3.28
CA TYR A 188 20.59 14.27 -2.32
C TYR A 188 21.71 13.43 -2.97
N GLU A 189 21.95 13.61 -4.27
CA GLU A 189 23.03 12.92 -4.97
C GLU A 189 24.37 13.11 -4.24
N GLY A 190 25.04 12.00 -3.93
CA GLY A 190 26.33 11.98 -3.24
C GLY A 190 26.27 12.20 -1.72
N GLU A 191 25.09 12.43 -1.12
CA GLU A 191 24.93 12.60 0.33
C GLU A 191 24.53 11.31 1.07
N PHE A 192 24.30 10.23 0.37
CA PHE A 192 23.99 8.89 0.91
C PHE A 192 24.70 7.81 0.07
N ILE A 193 24.66 6.57 0.56
CA ILE A 193 25.11 5.38 -0.15
C ILE A 193 23.93 4.44 -0.28
N LEU A 194 23.52 4.10 -1.50
CA LEU A 194 22.54 3.07 -1.80
C LEU A 194 23.27 1.82 -2.28
N GLN A 195 23.18 0.72 -1.50
CA GLN A 195 23.82 -0.53 -1.88
C GLN A 195 22.95 -1.36 -2.83
N LYS A 196 21.64 -1.46 -2.53
CA LYS A 196 20.71 -2.27 -3.31
C LYS A 196 19.35 -1.59 -3.47
N ALA A 197 18.70 -1.82 -4.62
CA ALA A 197 17.29 -1.54 -4.84
C ALA A 197 16.56 -2.84 -5.15
N MET A 198 15.40 -3.05 -4.53
CA MET A 198 14.60 -4.25 -4.68
C MET A 198 13.20 -3.87 -5.11
N PHE A 199 12.77 -4.35 -6.25
CA PHE A 199 11.42 -4.16 -6.78
C PHE A 199 11.14 -5.16 -7.89
N ASN A 200 9.85 -5.44 -8.10
CA ASN A 200 9.38 -6.27 -9.21
C ASN A 200 8.33 -5.49 -9.99
N PHE A 201 8.80 -4.50 -10.75
CA PHE A 201 7.96 -3.66 -11.57
C PHE A 201 7.95 -4.16 -13.02
N PRO A 202 6.86 -3.89 -13.76
CA PRO A 202 6.89 -4.11 -15.19
C PRO A 202 7.95 -3.22 -15.84
N GLU A 203 8.62 -3.76 -16.85
CA GLU A 203 9.56 -2.95 -17.63
C GLU A 203 8.86 -1.83 -18.39
N PRO A 204 9.56 -0.71 -18.64
CA PRO A 204 9.01 0.43 -19.39
C PRO A 204 8.43 0.04 -20.76
N ASP A 205 8.99 -0.95 -21.41
CA ASP A 205 8.53 -1.42 -22.72
C ASP A 205 7.29 -2.32 -22.66
N ALA A 206 7.00 -2.91 -21.51
CA ALA A 206 5.73 -3.58 -21.22
C ALA A 206 4.58 -2.59 -20.96
N TYR A 207 4.89 -1.31 -20.98
CA TYR A 207 4.02 -0.18 -20.71
C TYR A 207 2.76 -0.12 -21.58
N HIS A 208 2.83 -0.58 -22.83
CA HIS A 208 1.65 -0.62 -23.70
C HIS A 208 0.54 -1.54 -23.15
N LEU A 209 0.90 -2.59 -22.41
CA LEU A 209 -0.06 -3.44 -21.70
C LEU A 209 -0.79 -2.66 -20.61
N TYR A 210 -0.13 -1.68 -19.99
CA TYR A 210 -0.69 -0.81 -18.95
C TYR A 210 -1.38 0.42 -19.53
N HIS A 211 -0.90 0.94 -20.66
CA HIS A 211 -1.43 2.16 -21.29
C HIS A 211 -2.85 1.95 -21.85
N ASP A 212 -3.16 0.78 -22.36
CA ASP A 212 -4.52 0.44 -22.77
C ASP A 212 -5.48 0.34 -21.57
N LEU A 213 -4.96 0.11 -20.37
CA LEU A 213 -5.71 0.11 -19.13
C LEU A 213 -5.97 1.54 -18.62
N ALA A 214 -5.06 2.48 -18.84
CA ALA A 214 -5.24 3.90 -18.51
C ALA A 214 -6.39 4.55 -19.29
N LYS A 215 -6.66 4.08 -20.52
CA LYS A 215 -7.80 4.55 -21.33
C LYS A 215 -9.18 4.19 -20.74
N VAL A 216 -9.24 3.31 -19.76
CA VAL A 216 -10.51 2.90 -19.11
C VAL A 216 -10.85 3.77 -17.90
N GLY A 217 -10.18 4.89 -17.70
CA GLY A 217 -10.53 5.88 -16.67
C GLY A 217 -10.13 5.50 -15.25
N TYR A 218 -9.13 4.65 -15.08
CA TYR A 218 -8.53 4.36 -13.78
C TYR A 218 -7.46 5.38 -13.40
N TRP A 219 -7.55 5.86 -12.17
CA TRP A 219 -6.65 6.84 -11.57
C TRP A 219 -5.19 6.42 -11.66
N GLY A 220 -4.44 7.21 -12.42
CA GLY A 220 -3.02 7.47 -12.30
C GLY A 220 -2.07 6.29 -12.06
N CYS A 221 -1.96 5.36 -13.02
CA CYS A 221 -0.69 4.67 -13.16
C CYS A 221 0.35 5.70 -13.61
N ASP A 222 1.14 6.21 -12.67
CA ASP A 222 2.21 7.15 -12.98
C ASP A 222 3.48 6.41 -13.44
N THR A 223 3.26 5.36 -14.24
CA THR A 223 4.31 4.57 -14.89
C THR A 223 5.10 5.39 -15.92
N GLU A 224 4.63 6.59 -16.27
CA GLU A 224 5.38 7.52 -17.12
C GLU A 224 6.76 7.89 -16.54
N ARG A 225 6.94 7.78 -15.24
CA ARG A 225 8.22 8.03 -14.57
C ARG A 225 9.12 6.81 -14.42
N LEU A 226 8.65 5.61 -14.76
CA LEU A 226 9.50 4.41 -14.66
C LEU A 226 10.79 4.51 -15.49
N PRO A 227 10.78 4.96 -16.75
CA PRO A 227 12.02 5.13 -17.48
C PRO A 227 13.01 6.05 -16.76
N HIS A 228 12.51 7.15 -16.19
CA HIS A 228 13.32 8.08 -15.43
C HIS A 228 13.83 7.48 -14.12
N MET A 229 13.02 6.70 -13.43
CA MET A 229 13.46 5.95 -12.24
C MET A 229 14.66 5.03 -12.56
N TYR A 230 14.61 4.28 -13.66
CA TYR A 230 15.72 3.41 -14.06
C TYR A 230 16.99 4.21 -14.39
N GLU A 231 16.86 5.39 -15.02
CA GLU A 231 18.00 6.26 -15.27
C GLU A 231 18.63 6.79 -13.98
N VAL A 232 17.80 7.22 -13.04
CA VAL A 232 18.23 7.71 -11.72
C VAL A 232 18.88 6.57 -10.93
N LEU A 233 18.26 5.40 -10.90
CA LEU A 233 18.79 4.22 -10.23
C LEU A 233 20.17 3.82 -10.74
N LYS A 234 20.36 3.85 -12.07
CA LYS A 234 21.66 3.56 -12.69
C LYS A 234 22.75 4.52 -12.21
N LYS A 235 22.43 5.79 -11.96
CA LYS A 235 23.40 6.79 -11.46
C LYS A 235 23.83 6.50 -10.03
N THR A 236 22.96 5.89 -9.20
CA THR A 236 23.33 5.52 -7.82
C THR A 236 24.40 4.44 -7.75
N GLY A 237 24.55 3.64 -8.79
CA GLY A 237 25.43 2.46 -8.81
C GLY A 237 24.93 1.29 -7.95
N ALA A 238 23.72 1.34 -7.45
CA ALA A 238 23.13 0.28 -6.65
C ALA A 238 22.90 -1.00 -7.46
N GLU A 239 23.08 -2.14 -6.81
CA GLU A 239 22.67 -3.43 -7.38
C GLU A 239 21.13 -3.53 -7.39
N VAL A 240 20.56 -4.06 -8.47
CA VAL A 240 19.12 -4.24 -8.62
C VAL A 240 18.75 -5.70 -8.47
N TYR A 241 17.75 -5.94 -7.63
CA TYR A 241 17.18 -7.26 -7.36
C TYR A 241 15.70 -7.27 -7.72
N THR A 242 15.26 -8.32 -8.38
CA THR A 242 13.86 -8.58 -8.70
C THR A 242 13.35 -9.71 -7.81
N PRO A 243 12.71 -9.41 -6.67
CA PRO A 243 12.22 -10.46 -5.78
C PRO A 243 11.04 -11.19 -6.38
N HIS A 244 11.00 -12.50 -6.15
CA HIS A 244 9.87 -13.36 -6.47
C HIS A 244 9.27 -13.95 -5.20
N THR A 245 7.99 -14.25 -5.24
CA THR A 245 7.29 -14.89 -4.12
C THR A 245 7.98 -16.18 -3.70
N GLY A 246 8.09 -16.36 -2.41
CA GLY A 246 8.78 -17.49 -1.79
C GLY A 246 10.26 -17.23 -1.52
N GLN A 247 10.90 -16.24 -2.11
CA GLN A 247 12.30 -15.93 -1.79
C GLN A 247 12.46 -15.27 -0.42
N ILE A 248 13.57 -15.56 0.26
CA ILE A 248 14.01 -14.86 1.47
C ILE A 248 15.30 -14.10 1.18
N TYR A 249 15.35 -12.85 1.60
CA TYR A 249 16.55 -12.04 1.57
C TYR A 249 16.95 -11.62 2.99
N GLU A 250 18.15 -12.06 3.37
CA GLU A 250 18.78 -11.67 4.64
C GLU A 250 19.53 -10.35 4.44
N ILE A 251 19.12 -9.29 5.14
CA ILE A 251 19.71 -7.95 5.03
C ILE A 251 20.11 -7.50 6.44
N GLY A 252 21.38 -7.60 6.75
CA GLY A 252 21.87 -7.36 8.10
C GLY A 252 21.24 -8.31 9.12
N ASN A 253 20.51 -7.78 10.12
CA ASN A 253 19.77 -8.58 11.09
C ASN A 253 18.26 -8.67 10.80
N ALA A 254 17.86 -8.35 9.58
CA ALA A 254 16.48 -8.50 9.13
C ALA A 254 16.38 -9.56 8.03
N SER A 255 15.32 -10.38 8.08
CA SER A 255 14.99 -11.38 7.08
C SER A 255 13.68 -10.99 6.42
N PHE A 256 13.65 -10.90 5.09
CA PHE A 256 12.47 -10.56 4.29
C PHE A 256 12.04 -11.74 3.44
N GLU A 257 10.86 -12.28 3.70
CA GLU A 257 10.18 -13.23 2.84
C GLU A 257 9.14 -12.52 1.98
N PHE A 258 9.15 -12.76 0.68
CA PHE A 258 8.20 -12.17 -0.26
C PHE A 258 6.99 -13.10 -0.40
N LEU A 259 5.82 -12.62 0.01
CA LEU A 259 4.57 -13.39 0.00
C LEU A 259 3.70 -13.12 -1.22
N ASN A 260 3.93 -12.01 -1.91
CA ASN A 260 3.24 -11.64 -3.13
C ASN A 260 4.13 -10.75 -4.01
N CYS A 261 4.05 -10.97 -5.30
CA CYS A 261 4.63 -10.10 -6.32
C CYS A 261 3.73 -10.06 -7.55
N ILE A 262 4.10 -9.26 -8.55
CA ILE A 262 3.34 -9.14 -9.81
C ILE A 262 3.02 -10.51 -10.45
N GLY A 263 3.94 -11.47 -10.38
CA GLY A 263 3.76 -12.81 -10.94
C GLY A 263 2.57 -13.58 -10.37
N ASP A 264 2.16 -13.30 -9.13
CA ASP A 264 1.07 -14.01 -8.46
C ASP A 264 -0.33 -13.53 -8.85
N VAL A 265 -0.46 -12.35 -9.42
CA VAL A 265 -1.76 -11.70 -9.67
C VAL A 265 -2.02 -11.43 -11.14
N VAL A 266 -1.00 -11.51 -11.95
CA VAL A 266 -1.06 -11.17 -13.38
C VAL A 266 -2.05 -12.00 -14.18
N HIS A 267 -2.35 -13.24 -13.75
CA HIS A 267 -3.29 -14.13 -14.43
C HIS A 267 -4.75 -13.88 -14.07
N HIS A 268 -5.02 -13.11 -13.05
CA HIS A 268 -6.39 -12.91 -12.59
C HIS A 268 -7.08 -11.72 -13.26
N THR A 269 -6.69 -11.32 -14.46
CA THR A 269 -7.31 -10.22 -15.26
C THR A 269 -7.36 -8.86 -14.55
N TYR A 270 -6.73 -8.72 -13.39
CA TYR A 270 -6.80 -7.56 -12.51
C TYR A 270 -5.64 -6.57 -12.66
N TRP A 271 -4.95 -6.60 -13.79
CA TRP A 271 -4.01 -5.56 -14.20
C TRP A 271 -4.57 -4.13 -14.09
N LYS A 272 -5.89 -4.03 -13.92
CA LYS A 272 -6.60 -2.76 -13.78
C LYS A 272 -6.33 -2.07 -12.44
N ASN A 273 -5.75 -2.78 -11.47
CA ASN A 273 -5.42 -2.21 -10.17
C ASN A 273 -3.97 -2.51 -9.83
N LYS A 274 -3.11 -1.52 -10.01
CA LYS A 274 -1.67 -1.61 -9.72
C LYS A 274 -1.35 -1.89 -8.24
N ASN A 275 -2.25 -1.54 -7.34
CA ASN A 275 -2.09 -1.79 -5.92
C ASN A 275 -2.01 -3.30 -5.63
N GLU A 276 -2.64 -4.12 -6.47
CA GLU A 276 -2.57 -5.58 -6.32
C GLU A 276 -1.22 -6.18 -6.77
N LEU A 277 -0.46 -5.43 -7.58
CA LEU A 277 0.85 -5.87 -8.08
C LEU A 277 1.96 -5.69 -7.04
N CYS A 278 1.64 -5.18 -5.86
CA CYS A 278 2.63 -4.81 -4.86
C CYS A 278 3.36 -6.03 -4.27
N LEU A 279 4.60 -5.79 -3.88
CA LEU A 279 5.35 -6.69 -3.02
C LEU A 279 4.71 -6.69 -1.62
N VAL A 280 4.21 -7.85 -1.20
CA VAL A 280 3.83 -8.10 0.19
C VAL A 280 4.95 -8.88 0.85
N THR A 281 5.46 -8.39 1.98
CA THR A 281 6.62 -9.00 2.62
C THR A 281 6.39 -9.27 4.10
N ARG A 282 6.91 -10.40 4.56
CA ARG A 282 7.00 -10.78 5.95
C ARG A 282 8.44 -10.60 6.42
N MET A 283 8.67 -9.62 7.27
CA MET A 283 9.98 -9.34 7.83
C MET A 283 10.12 -9.94 9.23
N GLU A 284 11.24 -10.59 9.48
CA GLU A 284 11.65 -10.96 10.84
C GLU A 284 12.86 -10.13 11.26
N ILE A 285 12.77 -9.47 12.43
CA ILE A 285 13.83 -8.64 12.98
C ILE A 285 13.72 -8.61 14.51
N GLU A 286 14.84 -8.76 15.21
CA GLU A 286 14.93 -8.76 16.68
C GLU A 286 13.89 -9.70 17.36
N GLY A 287 13.55 -10.80 16.71
CA GLY A 287 12.59 -11.79 17.20
C GLY A 287 11.12 -11.41 17.06
N GLN A 288 10.82 -10.34 16.33
CA GLN A 288 9.45 -9.93 15.99
C GLN A 288 9.19 -10.05 14.49
N THR A 289 7.94 -10.36 14.18
CA THR A 289 7.45 -10.44 12.82
C THR A 289 6.70 -9.17 12.45
N VAL A 290 7.06 -8.57 11.32
CA VAL A 290 6.38 -7.42 10.73
C VAL A 290 5.83 -7.79 9.37
N LEU A 291 4.55 -7.56 9.14
CA LEU A 291 3.92 -7.79 7.84
C LEU A 291 3.71 -6.44 7.14
N TRP A 292 4.37 -6.30 5.98
CA TRP A 292 4.26 -5.15 5.10
C TRP A 292 3.32 -5.50 3.96
N MET A 293 2.11 -4.91 3.98
CA MET A 293 1.04 -5.22 3.03
C MET A 293 1.06 -4.31 1.81
N ALA A 294 1.81 -3.22 1.87
CA ALA A 294 1.71 -2.14 0.88
C ALA A 294 0.25 -1.75 0.63
N ASP A 295 -0.20 -1.74 -0.60
CA ASP A 295 -1.58 -1.38 -0.96
C ASP A 295 -2.44 -2.57 -1.39
N SER A 296 -1.98 -3.82 -1.13
CA SER A 296 -2.72 -5.03 -1.47
C SER A 296 -4.08 -5.09 -0.78
N SER A 297 -5.14 -5.35 -1.55
CA SER A 297 -6.49 -5.55 -0.98
C SER A 297 -6.66 -6.89 -0.28
N CYS A 298 -5.66 -7.74 -0.25
CA CYS A 298 -5.70 -9.15 0.19
C CYS A 298 -6.57 -10.07 -0.69
N LYS A 299 -7.54 -9.52 -1.41
CA LYS A 299 -8.50 -10.27 -2.22
C LYS A 299 -7.86 -10.86 -3.47
N TYR A 300 -7.26 -10.02 -4.28
CA TYR A 300 -6.70 -10.45 -5.56
C TYR A 300 -5.38 -11.19 -5.39
N SER A 301 -4.60 -10.82 -4.38
CA SER A 301 -3.41 -11.56 -3.95
C SER A 301 -3.75 -12.90 -3.28
N ARG A 302 -5.02 -13.09 -2.86
CA ARG A 302 -5.52 -14.32 -2.21
C ARG A 302 -4.68 -14.74 -0.99
N LEU A 303 -4.14 -13.74 -0.27
CA LEU A 303 -3.15 -14.00 0.79
C LEU A 303 -3.67 -14.95 1.87
N TYR A 304 -4.92 -14.75 2.32
CA TYR A 304 -5.50 -15.62 3.34
C TYR A 304 -5.67 -17.06 2.84
N GLU A 305 -6.13 -17.24 1.60
CA GLU A 305 -6.31 -18.56 1.00
C GLU A 305 -4.99 -19.29 0.77
N LYS A 306 -3.92 -18.54 0.42
CA LYS A 306 -2.58 -19.08 0.16
C LYS A 306 -1.82 -19.43 1.45
N TYR A 307 -1.94 -18.61 2.48
CA TYR A 307 -1.04 -18.66 3.63
C TYR A 307 -1.74 -18.92 4.97
N GLY A 308 -3.06 -18.67 5.10
CA GLY A 308 -3.81 -18.93 6.32
C GLY A 308 -3.16 -18.34 7.58
N SER A 309 -2.93 -19.18 8.59
CA SER A 309 -2.33 -18.77 9.86
C SER A 309 -0.86 -18.39 9.78
N TYR A 310 -0.16 -18.67 8.67
CA TYR A 310 1.22 -18.25 8.46
C TYR A 310 1.37 -16.72 8.36
N LEU A 311 0.27 -16.03 8.03
CA LEU A 311 0.24 -14.56 8.02
C LEU A 311 0.39 -13.92 9.40
N LYS A 312 0.33 -14.70 10.49
CA LYS A 312 0.45 -14.13 11.84
C LYS A 312 1.69 -13.27 11.98
N ALA A 313 1.51 -12.04 12.47
CA ALA A 313 2.58 -11.08 12.70
C ALA A 313 2.35 -10.30 14.01
N ASP A 314 3.44 -9.82 14.62
CA ASP A 314 3.37 -8.96 15.80
C ASP A 314 2.98 -7.53 15.43
N ILE A 315 3.50 -7.07 14.29
CA ILE A 315 3.31 -5.71 13.78
C ILE A 315 2.78 -5.79 12.35
N LEU A 316 1.80 -4.95 12.03
CA LEU A 316 1.18 -4.87 10.71
C LEU A 316 1.26 -3.45 10.16
N GLN A 317 1.73 -3.28 8.92
CA GLN A 317 1.43 -2.10 8.14
C GLN A 317 0.04 -2.29 7.51
N ILE A 318 -0.92 -1.46 7.93
CA ILE A 318 -2.30 -1.50 7.43
C ILE A 318 -2.30 -1.17 5.94
N THR A 319 -2.93 -2.03 5.14
CA THR A 319 -2.92 -1.91 3.69
C THR A 319 -3.54 -0.61 3.20
N HIS A 320 -3.02 -0.12 2.08
CA HIS A 320 -3.60 0.94 1.27
C HIS A 320 -4.05 2.16 2.12
N HIS A 321 -3.18 2.64 2.99
CA HIS A 321 -3.42 3.79 3.89
C HIS A 321 -4.73 3.68 4.72
N GLY A 322 -5.21 2.45 4.94
CA GLY A 322 -6.50 2.17 5.57
C GLY A 322 -7.70 2.30 4.63
N PHE A 323 -7.49 2.52 3.32
CA PHE A 323 -8.54 2.42 2.32
C PHE A 323 -8.83 0.95 2.04
N GLY A 324 -9.77 0.33 2.71
CA GLY A 324 -10.11 -1.07 2.48
C GLY A 324 -11.11 -1.28 1.36
N SER A 325 -11.08 -2.45 0.77
CA SER A 325 -12.17 -2.98 -0.07
C SER A 325 -13.37 -3.24 0.81
N LEU A 326 -14.44 -2.60 0.53
CA LEU A 326 -15.63 -2.50 1.34
C LEU A 326 -16.30 -3.85 1.66
N GLY A 327 -16.09 -4.37 2.86
CA GLY A 327 -16.83 -5.52 3.38
C GLY A 327 -16.49 -6.82 2.67
N ASP A 328 -15.28 -6.90 2.14
CA ASP A 328 -14.77 -8.14 1.59
C ASP A 328 -14.43 -9.09 2.73
N ASN A 329 -15.06 -10.25 2.73
CA ASN A 329 -14.81 -11.26 3.76
C ASN A 329 -13.37 -11.77 3.72
N GLU A 330 -12.72 -11.74 2.57
CA GLU A 330 -11.32 -12.17 2.39
C GLU A 330 -10.36 -11.21 3.08
N GLU A 331 -10.56 -9.91 2.96
CA GLU A 331 -9.75 -8.92 3.66
C GLU A 331 -9.92 -9.05 5.19
N ILE A 332 -11.14 -9.23 5.66
CA ILE A 332 -11.43 -9.46 7.08
C ILE A 332 -10.75 -10.75 7.56
N ALA A 333 -10.82 -11.83 6.79
CA ALA A 333 -10.17 -13.08 7.12
C ALA A 333 -8.64 -12.93 7.18
N CYS A 334 -8.06 -12.16 6.24
CA CYS A 334 -6.64 -11.84 6.22
C CYS A 334 -6.22 -11.11 7.50
N TYR A 335 -6.89 -10.02 7.87
CA TYR A 335 -6.58 -9.29 9.10
C TYR A 335 -6.73 -10.13 10.37
N ASN A 336 -7.78 -10.96 10.44
CA ASN A 336 -7.97 -11.85 11.57
C ASN A 336 -6.87 -12.92 11.67
N ALA A 337 -6.35 -13.40 10.54
CA ALA A 337 -5.24 -14.35 10.50
C ALA A 337 -3.91 -13.68 10.93
N ILE A 338 -3.69 -12.44 10.51
CA ILE A 338 -2.50 -11.66 10.91
C ILE A 338 -2.53 -11.40 12.41
N ASN A 339 -3.66 -11.00 12.97
CA ASN A 339 -3.89 -10.75 14.39
C ASN A 339 -2.72 -10.00 15.06
N PRO A 340 -2.39 -8.78 14.63
CA PRO A 340 -1.25 -8.03 15.13
C PRO A 340 -1.52 -7.41 16.49
N SER A 341 -0.46 -7.17 17.28
CA SER A 341 -0.53 -6.36 18.51
C SER A 341 -0.39 -4.87 18.21
N VAL A 342 0.41 -4.50 17.19
CA VAL A 342 0.68 -3.12 16.80
C VAL A 342 0.42 -2.93 15.32
N CYS A 343 -0.18 -1.80 14.98
CA CYS A 343 -0.43 -1.45 13.58
C CYS A 343 0.22 -0.11 13.22
N PHE A 344 0.95 -0.08 12.10
CA PHE A 344 1.27 1.16 11.41
C PHE A 344 0.16 1.49 10.42
N LEU A 345 -0.37 2.69 10.48
CA LEU A 345 -1.35 3.21 9.54
C LEU A 345 -0.71 4.35 8.74
N PRO A 346 -0.38 4.13 7.46
CA PRO A 346 0.33 5.11 6.64
C PRO A 346 -0.58 6.26 6.17
N ALA A 347 -1.18 6.97 7.11
CA ALA A 347 -2.03 8.13 6.89
C ALA A 347 -2.06 9.01 8.15
N ALA A 348 -2.39 10.29 7.98
CA ALA A 348 -2.52 11.23 9.08
C ALA A 348 -3.73 10.93 9.98
N ASP A 349 -3.67 11.36 11.23
CA ASP A 349 -4.71 11.15 12.25
C ASP A 349 -6.12 11.51 11.76
N TYR A 350 -6.27 12.66 11.11
CA TYR A 350 -7.57 13.11 10.63
C TYR A 350 -8.19 12.17 9.59
N LYS A 351 -7.38 11.39 8.88
CA LYS A 351 -7.84 10.34 7.99
C LYS A 351 -8.08 9.03 8.72
N CYS A 352 -7.28 8.73 9.71
CA CYS A 352 -7.30 7.46 10.44
C CYS A 352 -8.53 7.31 11.34
N TYR A 353 -8.82 8.34 12.13
CA TYR A 353 -9.89 8.28 13.14
C TYR A 353 -11.25 8.75 12.65
N HIS A 354 -11.40 8.88 11.37
CA HIS A 354 -12.61 9.30 10.71
C HIS A 354 -13.64 8.19 10.60
N ARG A 355 -14.40 7.98 11.68
CA ARG A 355 -15.33 6.85 11.86
C ARG A 355 -16.28 6.55 10.71
N MET A 356 -16.70 7.61 10.02
CA MET A 356 -17.81 7.55 9.06
C MET A 356 -17.31 7.62 7.61
N SER A 357 -16.01 7.62 7.38
CA SER A 357 -15.49 7.58 6.02
C SER A 357 -15.71 6.20 5.41
N ALA A 358 -16.38 6.15 4.29
CA ALA A 358 -16.51 4.94 3.48
C ALA A 358 -15.16 4.34 3.05
N TYR A 359 -14.11 5.17 3.08
CA TYR A 359 -12.75 4.80 2.69
C TYR A 359 -11.92 4.16 3.81
N ARG A 360 -12.43 4.11 5.04
CA ARG A 360 -11.67 3.64 6.22
C ARG A 360 -12.22 2.36 6.81
N LYS A 361 -12.72 1.45 5.98
CA LYS A 361 -13.35 0.22 6.49
C LYS A 361 -12.34 -0.73 7.12
N SER A 362 -11.14 -0.87 6.53
CA SER A 362 -10.08 -1.67 7.14
C SER A 362 -9.69 -1.10 8.50
N THR A 363 -9.47 0.22 8.58
CA THR A 363 -9.16 0.89 9.84
C THR A 363 -10.30 0.73 10.85
N ASN A 364 -11.55 0.91 10.43
CA ASN A 364 -12.72 0.72 11.30
C ASN A 364 -12.81 -0.72 11.82
N HIS A 365 -12.55 -1.72 10.98
CA HIS A 365 -12.54 -3.12 11.39
C HIS A 365 -11.46 -3.36 12.46
N ILE A 366 -10.23 -2.90 12.21
CA ILE A 366 -9.11 -3.06 13.15
C ILE A 366 -9.43 -2.40 14.50
N ILE A 367 -9.91 -1.16 14.48
CA ILE A 367 -10.23 -0.42 15.73
C ILE A 367 -11.38 -1.04 16.51
N THR A 368 -12.43 -1.51 15.84
CA THR A 368 -13.69 -1.89 16.49
C THR A 368 -13.85 -3.39 16.69
N LYS A 369 -13.15 -4.23 15.94
CA LYS A 369 -13.35 -5.69 15.92
C LYS A 369 -12.11 -6.48 16.32
N MET A 370 -10.92 -5.90 16.19
CA MET A 370 -9.67 -6.56 16.55
C MET A 370 -9.19 -6.07 17.93
N ASP A 371 -8.37 -6.89 18.59
CA ASP A 371 -7.81 -6.57 19.89
C ASP A 371 -6.37 -6.03 19.77
N VAL A 372 -6.20 -4.99 18.97
CA VAL A 372 -4.91 -4.33 18.75
C VAL A 372 -4.53 -3.49 19.97
N ASP A 373 -3.28 -3.52 20.37
CA ASP A 373 -2.79 -2.76 21.52
C ASP A 373 -2.46 -1.31 21.16
N GLU A 374 -2.00 -1.05 19.91
CA GLU A 374 -1.63 0.29 19.46
C GLU A 374 -1.79 0.47 17.96
N ILE A 375 -2.15 1.70 17.56
CA ILE A 375 -2.17 2.15 16.18
C ILE A 375 -1.31 3.41 16.07
N LEU A 376 -0.22 3.32 15.31
CA LEU A 376 0.74 4.39 15.03
C LEU A 376 0.38 5.01 13.67
N THR A 377 0.14 6.31 13.65
CA THR A 377 -0.30 7.03 12.44
C THR A 377 0.85 7.80 11.79
N GLY A 378 0.80 7.98 10.47
CA GLY A 378 1.90 8.57 9.70
C GLY A 378 1.96 10.10 9.72
N GLY A 379 0.98 10.78 10.32
CA GLY A 379 0.86 12.24 10.19
C GLY A 379 2.03 13.02 10.75
N ASP A 380 2.51 12.66 11.93
CA ASP A 380 3.64 13.31 12.60
C ASP A 380 4.95 12.52 12.50
N GLY A 381 4.88 11.33 11.96
CA GLY A 381 5.99 10.37 11.98
C GLY A 381 6.11 9.67 13.33
N GLU A 382 6.41 8.39 13.32
CA GLU A 382 6.52 7.58 14.53
C GLU A 382 7.75 6.67 14.47
N THR A 383 8.45 6.54 15.59
CA THR A 383 9.62 5.66 15.71
C THR A 383 9.46 4.69 16.86
N ILE A 384 9.59 3.41 16.57
CA ILE A 384 9.63 2.35 17.57
C ILE A 384 11.02 1.69 17.61
N THR A 385 11.46 1.31 18.81
CA THR A 385 12.70 0.53 19.00
C THR A 385 12.34 -0.94 19.18
N LEU A 386 13.02 -1.80 18.45
CA LEU A 386 12.77 -3.24 18.46
C LEU A 386 13.65 -3.99 19.50
N PRO A 387 13.14 -5.05 20.12
CA PRO A 387 11.75 -5.50 20.04
C PRO A 387 10.81 -4.50 20.71
N TYR A 388 9.68 -4.25 20.07
CA TYR A 388 8.71 -3.25 20.53
C TYR A 388 7.54 -3.87 21.28
N LYS A 389 7.09 -3.17 22.30
CA LYS A 389 5.88 -3.48 23.03
C LYS A 389 5.09 -2.19 23.26
N ALA A 390 3.83 -2.20 22.86
CA ALA A 390 2.94 -1.06 23.04
C ALA A 390 2.84 -0.62 24.51
N PRO A 391 2.81 0.68 24.80
CA PRO A 391 2.49 1.19 26.12
C PRO A 391 1.11 0.74 26.58
N SER A 392 0.93 0.51 27.86
CA SER A 392 -0.37 0.04 28.40
C SER A 392 -1.52 1.05 28.22
N THR A 393 -1.21 2.31 27.97
CA THR A 393 -2.19 3.39 27.73
C THR A 393 -2.57 3.54 26.26
N ALA A 394 -1.74 3.07 25.33
CA ALA A 394 -1.90 3.32 23.89
C ALA A 394 -3.25 2.87 23.35
N LYS A 395 -3.75 1.73 23.81
CA LYS A 395 -5.05 1.18 23.40
C LYS A 395 -6.21 2.09 23.78
N GLU A 396 -6.18 2.63 24.98
CA GLU A 396 -7.23 3.57 25.43
C GLU A 396 -7.12 4.90 24.67
N GLU A 397 -5.91 5.36 24.39
CA GLU A 397 -5.66 6.61 23.67
C GLU A 397 -6.22 6.58 22.25
N TYR A 398 -5.89 5.56 21.43
CA TYR A 398 -6.44 5.51 20.07
C TYR A 398 -7.95 5.24 20.06
N LYS A 399 -8.49 4.48 21.02
CA LYS A 399 -9.94 4.27 21.16
C LYS A 399 -10.67 5.57 21.52
N GLN A 400 -10.08 6.41 22.35
CA GLN A 400 -10.62 7.73 22.65
C GLN A 400 -10.56 8.66 21.44
N LYS A 401 -9.43 8.69 20.71
CA LYS A 401 -9.33 9.43 19.45
C LYS A 401 -10.42 9.00 18.46
N TYR A 402 -10.60 7.71 18.28
CA TYR A 402 -11.65 7.16 17.44
C TYR A 402 -13.05 7.50 17.95
N ALA A 403 -13.30 7.40 19.24
CA ALA A 403 -14.59 7.71 19.85
C ALA A 403 -14.98 9.17 19.67
N ARG A 404 -14.03 10.10 19.77
CA ARG A 404 -14.27 11.52 19.52
C ARG A 404 -14.56 11.79 18.04
N GLY A 405 -14.04 10.97 17.14
CA GLY A 405 -14.06 11.24 15.70
C GLY A 405 -13.34 12.55 15.36
N VAL A 406 -12.52 13.03 16.27
CA VAL A 406 -11.79 14.30 16.22
C VAL A 406 -10.31 13.97 16.17
N MET A 407 -9.61 14.78 15.50
CA MET A 407 -8.20 14.69 15.26
C MET A 407 -7.47 15.69 16.12
N ASP A 408 -6.42 15.22 16.78
CA ASP A 408 -5.63 16.06 17.69
C ASP A 408 -4.92 17.22 16.99
N ASN A 409 -4.85 17.19 15.66
CA ASN A 409 -4.21 18.24 14.85
C ASN A 409 -5.10 19.47 14.58
N GLY A 410 -6.18 19.64 15.34
CA GLY A 410 -7.06 20.79 15.17
C GLY A 410 -7.97 20.71 13.94
N ALA A 411 -8.09 19.54 13.31
CA ALA A 411 -9.04 19.32 12.25
C ALA A 411 -10.46 19.53 12.77
N HIS A 412 -11.27 20.23 12.02
CA HIS A 412 -12.64 20.56 12.39
C HIS A 412 -13.62 19.71 11.62
N CYS A 413 -14.62 19.21 12.33
CA CYS A 413 -15.71 18.45 11.78
C CYS A 413 -16.98 19.27 11.82
N TRP A 414 -17.65 19.39 10.69
CA TRP A 414 -18.88 20.14 10.53
C TRP A 414 -19.98 19.20 10.07
N TYR A 415 -21.14 19.23 10.74
CA TYR A 415 -22.29 18.44 10.38
C TYR A 415 -23.48 19.35 10.07
N PHE A 416 -24.13 19.09 8.96
CA PHE A 416 -25.39 19.73 8.59
C PHE A 416 -26.40 18.63 8.30
N THR A 417 -27.54 18.68 8.95
CA THR A 417 -28.62 17.67 8.86
C THR A 417 -29.92 18.33 8.45
N GLY A 418 -30.91 17.53 8.05
CA GLY A 418 -32.22 18.04 7.63
C GLY A 418 -32.20 18.70 6.26
N LEU A 419 -31.23 18.34 5.41
CA LEU A 419 -31.18 18.78 4.02
C LEU A 419 -31.99 17.84 3.15
N ASN A 420 -32.59 18.35 2.06
CA ASN A 420 -33.34 17.53 1.13
C ASN A 420 -32.88 17.80 -0.30
N THR A 421 -32.79 16.77 -1.13
CA THR A 421 -32.40 16.90 -2.54
C THR A 421 -33.42 17.69 -3.37
N ALA A 422 -34.66 17.81 -2.91
CA ALA A 422 -35.67 18.66 -3.55
C ALA A 422 -35.30 20.14 -3.46
N ASP A 423 -34.54 20.53 -2.44
CA ASP A 423 -34.17 21.92 -2.16
C ASP A 423 -32.74 22.22 -2.61
N LYS A 424 -32.16 21.44 -3.54
CA LYS A 424 -30.75 21.51 -3.93
C LYS A 424 -30.31 22.89 -4.42
N ASP A 425 -31.22 23.66 -4.97
CA ASP A 425 -31.00 25.00 -5.50
C ASP A 425 -31.17 26.09 -4.41
N ASP A 426 -31.67 25.72 -3.23
CA ASP A 426 -32.05 26.63 -2.16
C ASP A 426 -31.06 26.67 -1.00
N PHE A 427 -30.01 25.85 -1.02
CA PHE A 427 -28.97 25.86 0.00
C PHE A 427 -27.56 26.00 -0.57
N THR A 428 -26.70 26.63 0.20
CA THR A 428 -25.29 26.79 -0.14
C THR A 428 -24.40 26.65 1.07
N PHE A 429 -23.15 26.26 0.84
CA PHE A 429 -22.10 26.25 1.84
C PHE A 429 -21.04 27.28 1.49
N SER A 430 -20.60 28.01 2.49
CA SER A 430 -19.49 28.95 2.38
C SER A 430 -18.38 28.52 3.32
N PHE A 431 -17.14 28.57 2.85
CA PHE A 431 -15.94 28.20 3.59
C PHE A 431 -15.05 29.41 3.78
N LEU A 432 -14.57 29.62 5.00
CA LEU A 432 -13.55 30.61 5.31
C LEU A 432 -12.31 29.90 5.87
N ASN A 433 -11.22 29.98 5.13
CA ASN A 433 -9.90 29.64 5.62
C ASN A 433 -9.19 30.93 6.07
N ALA A 434 -9.11 31.13 7.37
CA ALA A 434 -8.47 32.28 7.98
C ALA A 434 -7.00 32.03 8.40
N ILE A 435 -6.43 30.91 7.99
CA ILE A 435 -5.10 30.45 8.38
C ILE A 435 -4.14 30.57 7.20
N ASN A 436 -2.87 30.84 7.50
CA ASN A 436 -1.80 30.94 6.51
C ASN A 436 -1.28 29.54 6.10
N GLN A 437 -2.21 28.65 5.74
CA GLN A 437 -1.94 27.32 5.21
C GLN A 437 -3.11 26.90 4.32
N PRO A 438 -2.87 26.22 3.22
CA PRO A 438 -3.96 25.64 2.43
C PRO A 438 -4.69 24.57 3.26
N ALA A 439 -6.01 24.49 3.10
CA ALA A 439 -6.84 23.51 3.77
C ALA A 439 -7.30 22.43 2.80
N ASN A 440 -7.30 21.18 3.24
CA ASN A 440 -7.94 20.08 2.53
C ASN A 440 -9.24 19.72 3.24
N VAL A 441 -10.33 19.68 2.48
CA VAL A 441 -11.67 19.41 3.02
C VAL A 441 -12.21 18.13 2.38
N GLU A 442 -12.46 17.13 3.20
CA GLU A 442 -13.19 15.92 2.81
C GLU A 442 -14.70 16.14 3.06
N ILE A 443 -15.54 15.70 2.13
CA ILE A 443 -16.99 15.90 2.17
C ILE A 443 -17.67 14.54 2.09
N ASN A 444 -18.52 14.23 3.06
CA ASN A 444 -19.30 13.01 3.10
C ASN A 444 -20.79 13.33 3.20
N ILE A 445 -21.57 12.74 2.31
CA ILE A 445 -23.02 12.88 2.26
C ILE A 445 -23.65 11.56 2.72
N TYR A 446 -24.50 11.61 3.72
CA TYR A 446 -25.17 10.47 4.33
C TYR A 446 -26.64 10.51 3.96
N PHE A 447 -27.19 9.44 3.40
CA PHE A 447 -28.58 9.34 2.97
C PHE A 447 -29.05 7.90 3.01
N LYS A 448 -30.36 7.69 2.91
CA LYS A 448 -30.96 6.37 2.68
C LYS A 448 -31.35 6.23 1.20
N ASP A 449 -31.05 5.09 0.62
CA ASP A 449 -31.43 4.79 -0.75
C ASP A 449 -32.92 4.39 -0.85
N SER A 450 -33.40 4.16 -2.06
CA SER A 450 -34.79 3.75 -2.31
C SER A 450 -35.20 2.42 -1.65
N LYS A 451 -34.26 1.69 -1.06
CA LYS A 451 -34.46 0.45 -0.31
C LYS A 451 -34.31 0.64 1.20
N ASP A 452 -34.33 1.89 1.67
CA ASP A 452 -34.07 2.29 3.07
C ASP A 452 -32.70 1.84 3.62
N ILE A 453 -31.73 1.61 2.72
CA ILE A 453 -30.38 1.23 3.08
C ILE A 453 -29.54 2.50 3.23
N GLU A 454 -28.86 2.62 4.39
CA GLU A 454 -27.93 3.73 4.64
C GLU A 454 -26.76 3.71 3.64
N ARG A 455 -26.51 4.86 3.01
CA ARG A 455 -25.47 5.09 2.02
C ARG A 455 -24.62 6.29 2.38
N ILE A 456 -23.37 6.23 1.96
CA ILE A 456 -22.44 7.35 2.08
C ILE A 456 -21.87 7.66 0.71
N LYS A 457 -22.02 8.90 0.26
CA LYS A 457 -21.34 9.43 -0.91
C LYS A 457 -20.20 10.31 -0.43
N ALA A 458 -18.97 9.93 -0.73
CA ALA A 458 -17.80 10.68 -0.34
C ALA A 458 -17.15 11.35 -1.56
N THR A 459 -16.53 12.49 -1.35
CA THR A 459 -15.76 13.21 -2.36
C THR A 459 -14.29 13.23 -2.00
N VAL A 460 -13.43 13.39 -3.01
CA VAL A 460 -12.01 13.69 -2.75
C VAL A 460 -11.86 15.01 -2.02
N PRO A 461 -10.74 15.21 -1.31
CA PRO A 461 -10.44 16.46 -0.64
C PRO A 461 -10.59 17.65 -1.58
N TYR A 462 -11.34 18.63 -1.12
CA TYR A 462 -11.47 19.92 -1.77
C TYR A 462 -10.44 20.84 -1.15
N SER A 463 -9.51 21.37 -1.95
CA SER A 463 -8.44 22.22 -1.44
C SER A 463 -8.84 23.69 -1.45
N LEU A 464 -8.67 24.34 -0.30
CA LEU A 464 -8.84 25.77 -0.11
C LEU A 464 -7.47 26.43 0.00
N ASN A 465 -7.24 27.51 -0.72
CA ASN A 465 -6.04 28.30 -0.54
C ASN A 465 -5.99 28.96 0.85
N GLU A 466 -4.80 29.31 1.30
CA GLU A 466 -4.59 30.13 2.48
C GLU A 466 -5.36 31.46 2.39
N PHE A 467 -5.86 31.96 3.52
CA PHE A 467 -6.61 33.20 3.62
C PHE A 467 -7.71 33.37 2.55
N SER A 468 -8.39 32.29 2.22
CA SER A 468 -9.39 32.28 1.17
C SER A 468 -10.82 32.21 1.71
N ILE A 469 -11.74 32.83 0.99
CA ILE A 469 -13.17 32.69 1.19
C ILE A 469 -13.73 32.07 -0.08
N ILE A 470 -14.46 30.96 0.06
CA ILE A 470 -15.29 30.43 -1.01
C ILE A 470 -16.72 30.77 -0.70
N ASP A 471 -17.28 31.64 -1.51
CA ASP A 471 -18.65 32.08 -1.43
C ASP A 471 -19.59 31.16 -2.26
N LYS A 472 -20.87 31.30 -1.98
CA LYS A 472 -22.05 30.53 -2.37
C LYS A 472 -22.13 30.01 -3.81
N GLU A 473 -21.43 30.56 -4.74
CA GLU A 473 -21.57 30.21 -6.17
C GLU A 473 -20.85 28.90 -6.56
N LYS A 474 -20.12 28.26 -5.66
CA LYS A 474 -19.30 27.08 -5.97
C LYS A 474 -19.63 25.82 -5.19
N VAL A 475 -20.36 25.89 -4.09
CA VAL A 475 -20.69 24.74 -3.25
C VAL A 475 -22.18 24.77 -2.89
N ASP A 476 -23.01 24.64 -3.92
CA ASP A 476 -24.45 24.42 -3.83
C ASP A 476 -24.79 22.92 -3.87
N GLY A 477 -26.07 22.61 -3.87
CA GLY A 477 -26.54 21.23 -3.93
C GLY A 477 -26.13 20.53 -5.22
N ASP A 478 -26.12 21.22 -6.34
CA ASP A 478 -25.73 20.63 -7.63
C ASP A 478 -24.26 20.25 -7.62
N TRP A 479 -23.39 21.12 -7.11
CA TRP A 479 -21.97 20.83 -6.93
C TRP A 479 -21.74 19.64 -5.98
N LEU A 480 -22.46 19.55 -4.85
CA LEU A 480 -22.34 18.43 -3.91
C LEU A 480 -22.71 17.10 -4.55
N PHE A 481 -23.75 17.07 -5.37
CA PHE A 481 -24.27 15.82 -5.93
C PHE A 481 -23.52 15.38 -7.19
N HIS A 482 -23.07 16.32 -8.01
CA HIS A 482 -22.44 16.06 -9.30
C HIS A 482 -20.93 16.39 -9.34
N ASN A 483 -20.29 16.53 -8.16
CA ASN A 483 -18.87 16.83 -8.11
C ASN A 483 -18.06 15.82 -8.94
N PRO A 484 -17.32 16.28 -9.97
CA PRO A 484 -16.52 15.42 -10.83
C PRO A 484 -15.43 14.65 -10.07
N ASN A 485 -15.03 15.15 -8.89
CA ASN A 485 -14.07 14.50 -8.00
C ASN A 485 -14.71 13.50 -7.03
N SER A 486 -16.00 13.20 -7.18
CA SER A 486 -16.67 12.19 -6.36
C SER A 486 -16.11 10.80 -6.69
N LEU A 487 -15.55 10.12 -5.70
CA LEU A 487 -15.06 8.75 -5.83
C LEU A 487 -16.20 7.73 -5.91
N SER A 488 -17.39 8.13 -5.59
CA SER A 488 -18.59 7.28 -5.59
C SER A 488 -19.50 7.63 -6.77
N LYS A 489 -19.82 6.63 -7.58
CA LYS A 489 -20.87 6.74 -8.63
C LYS A 489 -22.29 6.58 -8.07
N ILE A 490 -22.47 6.62 -6.74
CA ILE A 490 -23.78 6.48 -6.11
C ILE A 490 -24.56 7.75 -6.40
N GLU A 491 -25.70 7.61 -7.05
CA GLU A 491 -26.67 8.70 -7.23
C GLU A 491 -27.55 8.80 -5.98
N ILE A 492 -27.80 10.02 -5.55
CA ILE A 492 -28.72 10.30 -4.44
C ILE A 492 -30.11 10.46 -5.05
N PRO A 493 -31.12 9.70 -4.65
CA PRO A 493 -32.47 9.81 -5.22
C PRO A 493 -33.06 11.21 -4.99
N GLU A 494 -34.01 11.61 -5.87
CA GLU A 494 -34.80 12.82 -5.66
C GLU A 494 -35.66 12.73 -4.39
N ASN A 495 -35.99 13.87 -3.78
CA ASN A 495 -36.74 13.98 -2.52
C ASN A 495 -36.17 13.14 -1.36
N THR A 496 -34.86 13.03 -1.31
CA THR A 496 -34.17 12.28 -0.26
C THR A 496 -33.61 13.22 0.80
N GLU A 497 -33.92 12.95 2.04
CA GLU A 497 -33.29 13.62 3.19
C GLU A 497 -31.84 13.14 3.32
N PHE A 498 -30.92 14.07 3.54
CA PHE A 498 -29.52 13.77 3.71
C PHE A 498 -28.84 14.65 4.77
N ALA A 499 -27.68 14.21 5.19
CA ALA A 499 -26.77 14.98 6.04
C ALA A 499 -25.42 15.12 5.33
N VAL A 500 -24.75 16.24 5.54
CA VAL A 500 -23.40 16.49 5.04
C VAL A 500 -22.43 16.64 6.19
N ARG A 501 -21.26 16.03 6.05
CA ARG A 501 -20.13 16.19 6.95
C ARG A 501 -18.95 16.74 6.16
N PHE A 502 -18.38 17.82 6.66
CA PHE A 502 -17.12 18.37 6.19
C PHE A 502 -16.03 18.12 7.22
N ILE A 503 -14.83 17.77 6.76
CA ILE A 503 -13.66 17.56 7.59
C ILE A 503 -12.50 18.27 6.96
N SER A 504 -11.83 19.09 7.74
CA SER A 504 -10.65 19.83 7.31
C SER A 504 -9.43 19.48 8.14
N ASP A 505 -8.28 19.43 7.51
CA ASP A 505 -6.97 19.24 8.13
C ASP A 505 -6.51 20.43 8.96
N ILE A 506 -7.09 21.61 8.74
CA ILE A 506 -6.87 22.81 9.53
C ILE A 506 -8.20 23.46 9.95
N PRO A 507 -8.21 24.32 10.98
CA PRO A 507 -9.43 25.02 11.41
C PRO A 507 -10.06 25.85 10.28
N LEU A 508 -11.31 25.55 9.96
CA LEU A 508 -12.12 26.33 9.01
C LEU A 508 -13.36 26.87 9.70
N VAL A 509 -13.97 27.86 9.07
CA VAL A 509 -15.34 28.27 9.40
C VAL A 509 -16.23 27.91 8.21
N ILE A 510 -17.29 27.12 8.45
CA ILE A 510 -18.23 26.69 7.43
C ILE A 510 -19.62 27.21 7.80
N PHE A 511 -20.25 27.88 6.86
CA PHE A 511 -21.61 28.38 6.99
C PHE A 511 -22.51 27.65 6.00
N HIS A 512 -23.66 27.25 6.46
CA HIS A 512 -24.76 26.78 5.63
C HIS A 512 -25.84 27.86 5.58
N LYS A 513 -26.28 28.20 4.37
CA LYS A 513 -27.38 29.11 4.13
C LYS A 513 -28.55 28.30 3.57
N ASP A 514 -29.72 28.37 4.24
CA ASP A 514 -30.96 27.74 3.77
C ASP A 514 -31.82 28.68 2.91
N HIS A 515 -32.90 28.17 2.39
CA HIS A 515 -33.90 28.90 1.56
C HIS A 515 -34.54 30.12 2.24
N LYS A 516 -34.38 30.25 3.57
CA LYS A 516 -34.87 31.39 4.36
C LYS A 516 -33.81 32.45 4.59
N ASP A 517 -32.67 32.35 3.89
CA ASP A 517 -31.49 33.19 4.12
C ASP A 517 -30.93 33.12 5.54
N THR A 518 -31.23 32.02 6.26
CA THR A 518 -30.74 31.81 7.61
C THR A 518 -29.38 31.10 7.55
N TYR A 519 -28.41 31.66 8.29
CA TYR A 519 -27.08 31.07 8.38
C TYR A 519 -27.00 30.15 9.60
N HIS A 520 -26.59 28.93 9.34
CA HIS A 520 -26.39 27.93 10.38
C HIS A 520 -24.90 27.59 10.48
N THR A 521 -24.40 27.47 11.68
CA THR A 521 -23.07 26.91 11.94
C THR A 521 -23.23 25.72 12.86
N SER A 522 -22.60 24.62 12.56
CA SER A 522 -22.56 23.45 13.43
C SER A 522 -21.18 22.85 13.40
N TYR A 523 -20.52 22.76 14.53
CA TYR A 523 -19.22 22.13 14.64
C TYR A 523 -19.18 21.22 15.87
N VAL A 524 -18.35 20.19 15.79
CA VAL A 524 -18.02 19.35 16.93
C VAL A 524 -16.55 19.63 17.27
N LYS A 525 -16.30 20.05 18.49
CA LYS A 525 -14.93 20.22 19.02
C LYS A 525 -14.32 18.87 19.32
#